data_0a2fdaa5a960ff59dc041f254a1dead6
#
_entry.id   0a2fdaa5a960ff59dc041f254a1dead6
#
_cell.length_a   1.000
_cell.length_b   1.000
_cell.length_c   1.000
_cell.angle_alpha   90.00
_cell.angle_beta   90.00
_cell.angle_gamma   90.00
#
_symmetry.space_group_name_H-M   'P 1'
#
loop_
_entity.id
_entity.type
_entity.pdbx_description
1 polymer ?
#
loop_
_entity_poly.entity_id
_entity_poly.type
_entity_poly.pdbx_seq_one_letter_code
_entity_poly.pdbx_strand_id
1 'polypeptide(L)' 'MAEYNKVKSIAAQKEYIRKNGGPFFAPKHGVCWKCHKNIYEPHTALNANGNEYTTGITVEEAGNQRVTGCPHCNRSYCS' A
#
# COMPACT_ATOMS: atom_id res chain seq x y z
N MET A 1 13.81 8.37 4.50
CA MET A 1 13.03 9.11 3.50
C MET A 1 11.99 8.21 2.87
N ALA A 2 10.83 8.78 2.57
CA ALA A 2 9.77 8.01 1.92
C ALA A 2 10.13 7.77 0.44
N GLU A 3 10.04 6.53 0.02
CA GLU A 3 10.26 6.15 -1.37
C GLU A 3 9.03 5.41 -1.88
N TYR A 4 8.53 5.81 -3.04
CA TYR A 4 7.42 5.14 -3.69
C TYR A 4 7.93 4.40 -4.92
N ASN A 5 7.96 3.08 -4.85
CA ASN A 5 8.39 2.23 -5.96
C ASN A 5 7.59 0.94 -5.90
N LYS A 6 6.64 0.77 -6.82
CA LYS A 6 5.73 -0.37 -6.78
C LYS A 6 6.45 -1.71 -6.86
N VAL A 7 7.49 -1.82 -7.66
CA VAL A 7 8.24 -3.07 -7.80
C VAL A 7 8.96 -3.43 -6.51
N LYS A 8 9.68 -2.45 -5.94
CA LYS A 8 10.40 -2.66 -4.67
C LYS A 8 9.44 -2.90 -3.52
N SER A 9 8.31 -2.18 -3.49
CA SER A 9 7.33 -2.32 -2.43
C SER A 9 6.67 -3.71 -2.45
N ILE A 10 6.34 -4.20 -3.63
CA ILE A 10 5.78 -5.56 -3.76
C ILE A 10 6.78 -6.58 -3.25
N ALA A 11 8.05 -6.45 -3.64
CA ALA A 11 9.10 -7.36 -3.19
C ALA A 11 9.31 -7.27 -1.68
N ALA A 12 9.30 -6.05 -1.13
CA ALA A 12 9.46 -5.83 0.30
C ALA A 12 8.31 -6.45 1.10
N GLN A 13 7.07 -6.32 0.62
CA GLN A 13 5.91 -6.90 1.28
C GLN A 13 5.96 -8.43 1.24
N LYS A 14 6.35 -9.01 0.11
CA LYS A 14 6.53 -10.45 0.01
C LYS A 14 7.56 -10.96 1.01
N GLU A 15 8.67 -10.24 1.16
CA GLU A 15 9.71 -10.61 2.09
C GLU A 15 9.23 -10.50 3.53
N TYR A 16 8.48 -9.44 3.84
CA TYR A 16 7.89 -9.27 5.17
C TYR A 16 6.98 -10.45 5.52
N ILE A 17 6.09 -10.83 4.60
CA ILE A 17 5.16 -11.93 4.82
C ILE A 17 5.92 -13.26 4.98
N ARG A 18 6.96 -13.46 4.18
CA ARG A 18 7.79 -14.67 4.25
C ARG A 18 8.45 -14.80 5.63
N LYS A 19 8.96 -13.68 6.17
CA LYS A 19 9.65 -13.69 7.47
C LYS A 19 8.70 -13.84 8.64
N ASN A 20 7.55 -13.20 8.57
CA ASN A 20 6.62 -13.12 9.69
C ASN A 20 5.48 -14.12 9.61
N GLY A 21 5.28 -14.72 8.43
CA GLY A 21 4.21 -15.67 8.21
C GLY A 21 2.86 -14.99 8.05
N GLY A 22 1.85 -15.79 7.74
CA GLY A 22 0.49 -15.31 7.62
C GLY A 22 0.09 -15.02 6.17
N PRO A 23 -1.16 -14.61 5.96
CA PRO A 23 -1.68 -14.40 4.61
C PRO A 23 -1.17 -13.10 3.99
N PHE A 24 -1.10 -13.10 2.66
CA PHE A 24 -0.77 -11.93 1.87
C PHE A 24 -2.09 -11.29 1.44
N PHE A 25 -2.56 -10.31 2.17
CA PHE A 25 -3.85 -9.68 1.92
C PHE A 25 -3.84 -8.74 0.72
N ALA A 26 -2.72 -8.05 0.49
CA ALA A 26 -2.63 -7.07 -0.59
C ALA A 26 -2.70 -7.74 -1.97
N PRO A 27 -3.19 -7.01 -2.99
CA PRO A 27 -3.13 -7.53 -4.35
C PRO A 27 -1.70 -7.81 -4.76
N LYS A 28 -1.45 -8.96 -5.41
CA LYS A 28 -0.09 -9.37 -5.77
C LYS A 28 0.61 -8.39 -6.69
N HIS A 29 -0.14 -7.76 -7.58
CA HIS A 29 0.39 -6.76 -8.52
C HIS A 29 0.26 -5.33 -7.99
N GLY A 30 -0.28 -5.16 -6.79
CA GLY A 30 -0.40 -3.86 -6.16
C GLY A 30 -1.59 -3.01 -6.57
N VAL A 31 -2.40 -3.46 -7.52
CA VAL A 31 -3.56 -2.69 -7.98
C VAL A 31 -4.80 -3.06 -7.18
N CYS A 32 -5.41 -2.07 -6.54
CA CYS A 32 -6.65 -2.28 -5.78
C CYS A 32 -7.80 -2.59 -6.73
N TRP A 33 -8.55 -3.66 -6.44
CA TRP A 33 -9.68 -4.05 -7.29
C TRP A 33 -10.87 -3.12 -7.16
N LYS A 34 -10.92 -2.28 -6.14
CA LYS A 34 -12.03 -1.36 -5.94
C LYS A 34 -11.80 -0.03 -6.63
N CYS A 35 -10.65 0.62 -6.39
CA CYS A 35 -10.37 1.93 -6.96
C CYS A 35 -9.48 1.89 -8.20
N HIS A 36 -8.91 0.73 -8.53
CA HIS A 36 -8.06 0.51 -9.69
C HIS A 36 -6.76 1.31 -9.68
N LYS A 37 -6.37 1.82 -8.50
CA LYS A 37 -5.10 2.53 -8.33
C LYS A 37 -4.07 1.60 -7.70
N ASN A 38 -2.80 1.82 -8.02
CA ASN A 38 -1.74 1.03 -7.41
C ASN A 38 -1.51 1.52 -5.98
N ILE A 39 -1.59 0.61 -5.01
CA ILE A 39 -1.47 0.97 -3.59
C ILE A 39 -0.06 1.41 -3.21
N TYR A 40 0.94 1.07 -4.03
CA TYR A 40 2.34 1.41 -3.79
C TYR A 40 2.79 2.66 -4.55
N GLU A 41 1.88 3.31 -5.28
CA GLU A 41 2.18 4.56 -5.97
C GLU A 41 1.60 5.73 -5.20
N PRO A 42 2.27 6.91 -5.23
CA PRO A 42 1.74 8.09 -4.55
C PRO A 42 0.60 8.71 -5.35
N HIS A 43 -0.44 9.11 -4.65
CA HIS A 43 -1.56 9.85 -5.23
C HIS A 43 -1.88 11.01 -4.33
N THR A 44 -2.14 12.18 -4.92
CA THR A 44 -2.49 13.37 -4.17
C THR A 44 -4.01 13.39 -3.93
N ALA A 45 -4.40 13.68 -2.71
CA ALA A 45 -5.80 13.83 -2.33
C ALA A 45 -5.97 15.10 -1.51
N LEU A 46 -7.22 15.56 -1.37
CA LEU A 46 -7.53 16.72 -0.55
C LEU A 46 -8.31 16.28 0.69
N ASN A 47 -7.95 16.84 1.84
CA ASN A 47 -8.70 16.60 3.06
C ASN A 47 -9.89 17.55 3.15
N ALA A 48 -10.66 17.45 4.26
CA ALA A 48 -11.85 18.28 4.47
C ALA A 48 -11.52 19.78 4.54
N ASN A 49 -10.28 20.13 4.89
CA ASN A 49 -9.85 21.52 4.98
C ASN A 49 -9.27 22.05 3.67
N GLY A 50 -9.26 21.24 2.63
CA GLY A 50 -8.71 21.63 1.34
C GLY A 50 -7.19 21.50 1.22
N ASN A 51 -6.53 20.92 2.20
CA ASN A 51 -5.09 20.72 2.17
C ASN A 51 -4.75 19.44 1.41
N GLU A 52 -3.69 19.49 0.62
CA GLU A 52 -3.24 18.34 -0.12
C GLU A 52 -2.48 17.38 0.79
N TYR A 53 -2.67 16.08 0.57
CA TYR A 53 -1.87 15.05 1.22
C TYR A 53 -1.63 13.91 0.24
N THR A 54 -0.59 13.14 0.50
CA THR A 54 -0.21 12.04 -0.38
C THR A 54 -0.63 10.72 0.25
N THR A 55 -1.34 9.90 -0.52
CA THR A 55 -1.68 8.53 -0.13
C THR A 55 -0.78 7.56 -0.88
N GLY A 56 -0.61 6.37 -0.32
CA GLY A 56 0.23 5.34 -0.92
C GLY A 56 1.10 4.68 0.13
N ILE A 57 1.68 3.53 -0.22
CA ILE A 57 2.51 2.76 0.68
C ILE A 57 3.95 2.86 0.18
N THR A 58 4.85 3.35 1.05
CA THR A 58 6.27 3.46 0.71
C THR A 58 6.93 2.08 0.77
N VAL A 59 8.13 1.99 0.20
CA VAL A 59 8.94 0.76 0.26
C VAL A 59 9.22 0.39 1.71
N GLU A 60 9.51 1.37 2.56
CA GLU A 60 9.74 1.13 3.98
C GLU A 60 8.51 0.56 4.67
N GLU A 61 7.35 1.14 4.41
CA GLU A 61 6.11 0.64 5.01
C GLU A 61 5.80 -0.78 4.55
N ALA A 62 6.00 -1.07 3.26
CA ALA A 62 5.76 -2.40 2.73
C ALA A 62 6.69 -3.45 3.33
N GLY A 63 7.89 -3.05 3.74
CA GLY A 63 8.87 -3.94 4.34
C GLY A 63 8.78 -4.07 5.85
N ASN A 64 7.98 -3.22 6.51
CA ASN A 64 7.91 -3.18 7.98
C ASN A 64 6.53 -3.54 8.54
N GLN A 65 5.52 -3.66 7.71
CA GLN A 65 4.17 -3.98 8.18
C GLN A 65 3.39 -4.70 7.09
N ARG A 66 2.38 -5.47 7.53
CA ARG A 66 1.48 -6.16 6.60
C ARG A 66 0.47 -5.16 6.03
N VAL A 67 0.33 -5.17 4.71
CA VAL A 67 -0.68 -4.34 4.05
C VAL A 67 -2.03 -5.03 4.17
N THR A 68 -2.95 -4.39 4.88
CA THR A 68 -4.28 -4.95 5.12
C THR A 68 -5.40 -4.12 4.51
N GLY A 69 -5.06 -3.08 3.76
CA GLY A 69 -6.06 -2.22 3.14
C GLY A 69 -5.46 -1.29 2.11
N CYS A 70 -6.33 -0.68 1.32
CA CYS A 70 -5.93 0.27 0.30
C CYS A 70 -5.81 1.67 0.91
N PRO A 71 -4.66 2.35 0.74
CA PRO A 71 -4.50 3.70 1.29
C PRO A 71 -5.27 4.77 0.51
N HIS A 72 -5.70 4.45 -0.71
CA HIS A 72 -6.39 5.43 -1.55
C HIS A 72 -7.89 5.46 -1.36
N CYS A 73 -8.51 4.29 -1.19
CA CYS A 73 -9.97 4.19 -1.06
C CYS A 73 -10.42 3.61 0.28
N ASN A 74 -9.47 3.30 1.15
CA ASN A 74 -9.72 2.75 2.49
C ASN A 74 -10.42 1.40 2.49
N ARG A 75 -10.33 0.64 1.41
CA ARG A 75 -10.88 -0.70 1.33
C ARG A 75 -10.05 -1.65 2.18
N SER A 76 -10.71 -2.40 3.05
CA SER A 76 -10.03 -3.42 3.84
C SER A 76 -9.90 -4.72 3.03
N TYR A 77 -8.71 -5.33 3.10
CA TYR A 77 -8.44 -6.61 2.44
C TYR A 77 -8.52 -7.79 3.39
N CYS A 78 -8.62 -7.52 4.69
CA CYS A 78 -8.57 -8.58 5.71
C CYS A 78 -9.90 -8.83 6.39
N SER A 79 -10.94 -8.17 6.00
CA SER A 79 -12.26 -8.34 6.63
C SER A 79 -13.23 -9.11 5.77
#